data_6c6c6b8c8c8f3be2270c481d9b0758cb
#
_entry.id   6c6c6b8c8c8f3be2270c481d9b0758cb
#
_cell.length_a   1.000
_cell.length_b   1.000
_cell.length_c   1.000
_cell.angle_alpha   90.00
_cell.angle_beta   90.00
_cell.angle_gamma   90.00
#
_symmetry.space_group_name_H-M   'P 1'
#
loop_
_entity.id
_entity.type
_entity.pdbx_description
1 polymer ?
#
loop_
_entity_poly.entity_id
_entity_poly.type
_entity_poly.pdbx_seq_one_letter_code
_entity_poly.pdbx_strand_id
1 'polypeptide(L)'
;MFLESIAHAVPAAAFTQAECWEIIQRSGELDRLNSRSASLLEAILNGNSGIEKRHLATNEVERIFSLGAEALNQNFEQAAPALSIEALTQALTLANLVPESLDALFICTCTGYLCPGISSYVAQHLGLRPNAFLQDIVGLGCGAAIPTLRSAAGCLAANPEARVACIAVEVCSAAFYLDNDPGVLISACLFGDGASASIWSNESGPKSYRLHHFDTAHHPEHRELLRFTNRGGKLRNQLH
;
A
#
# COMPACT_ATOMS: atom_id res chain seq x y z
N MET A 1 4.26 -5.34 -23.16
CA MET A 1 4.69 -4.05 -22.62
C MET A 1 6.05 -4.17 -21.95
N PHE A 2 6.77 -3.07 -21.83
CA PHE A 2 8.11 -3.01 -21.25
C PHE A 2 8.11 -2.09 -20.03
N LEU A 3 8.86 -2.48 -19.01
CA LEU A 3 9.11 -1.65 -17.83
C LEU A 3 10.21 -0.62 -18.17
N GLU A 4 9.88 0.66 -18.12
CA GLU A 4 10.85 1.74 -18.32
C GLU A 4 11.59 2.08 -17.01
N SER A 5 10.86 2.14 -15.90
CA SER A 5 11.42 2.39 -14.56
C SER A 5 10.53 1.83 -13.46
N ILE A 6 11.12 1.63 -12.30
CA ILE A 6 10.43 1.32 -11.04
C ILE A 6 11.15 2.01 -9.90
N ALA A 7 10.37 2.59 -8.99
CA ALA A 7 10.85 3.22 -7.77
C ALA A 7 9.91 2.92 -6.61
N HIS A 8 10.34 3.24 -5.39
CA HIS A 8 9.53 3.08 -4.20
C HIS A 8 9.73 4.27 -3.25
N ALA A 9 8.75 4.50 -2.42
CA ALA A 9 8.81 5.45 -1.31
C ALA A 9 8.32 4.77 -0.04
N VAL A 10 8.97 5.09 1.07
CA VAL A 10 8.60 4.63 2.41
C VAL A 10 8.63 5.81 3.37
N PRO A 11 7.80 5.85 4.42
CA PRO A 11 7.87 6.87 5.45
C PRO A 11 9.28 6.98 6.05
N ALA A 12 9.67 8.20 6.43
CA ALA A 12 10.98 8.43 7.07
C ALA A 12 11.09 7.75 8.44
N ALA A 13 9.97 7.68 9.19
CA ALA A 13 9.93 7.03 10.48
C ALA A 13 10.02 5.50 10.31
N ALA A 14 11.06 4.91 10.88
CA ALA A 14 11.32 3.47 10.83
C ALA A 14 11.56 2.93 12.24
N PHE A 15 10.97 1.78 12.53
CA PHE A 15 11.03 1.12 13.84
C PHE A 15 11.42 -0.34 13.68
N THR A 16 12.37 -0.78 14.49
CA THR A 16 12.67 -2.21 14.64
C THR A 16 11.51 -2.93 15.32
N GLN A 17 11.49 -4.26 15.24
CA GLN A 17 10.47 -5.03 15.96
C GLN A 17 10.55 -4.85 17.48
N ALA A 18 11.77 -4.74 18.02
CA ALA A 18 11.97 -4.47 19.44
C ALA A 18 11.42 -3.09 19.85
N GLU A 19 11.67 -2.03 19.08
CA GLU A 19 11.09 -0.71 19.34
C GLU A 19 9.57 -0.73 19.24
N CYS A 20 8.98 -1.46 18.30
CA CYS A 20 7.53 -1.67 18.22
C CYS A 20 6.98 -2.33 19.50
N TRP A 21 7.69 -3.31 20.04
CA TRP A 21 7.31 -3.95 21.31
C TRP A 21 7.35 -2.97 22.47
N GLU A 22 8.42 -2.19 22.60
CA GLU A 22 8.53 -1.15 23.62
C GLU A 22 7.42 -0.09 23.53
N ILE A 23 7.04 0.31 22.29
CA ILE A 23 5.91 1.24 22.07
C ILE A 23 4.60 0.63 22.58
N ILE A 24 4.33 -0.63 22.24
CA ILE A 24 3.12 -1.33 22.72
C ILE A 24 3.11 -1.43 24.23
N GLN A 25 4.24 -1.75 24.87
CA GLN A 25 4.33 -1.81 26.32
C GLN A 25 4.03 -0.45 26.99
N ARG A 26 4.54 0.64 26.41
CA ARG A 26 4.32 1.99 26.94
C ARG A 26 2.92 2.55 26.66
N SER A 27 2.24 2.06 25.63
CA SER A 27 0.93 2.55 25.21
C SER A 27 -0.22 2.21 26.18
N GLY A 28 -0.03 1.24 27.08
CA GLY A 28 -1.08 0.71 27.95
C GLY A 28 -2.11 -0.19 27.23
N GLU A 29 -1.91 -0.48 25.93
CA GLU A 29 -2.84 -1.32 25.18
C GLU A 29 -2.78 -2.80 25.59
N LEU A 30 -1.66 -3.26 26.19
CA LEU A 30 -1.52 -4.62 26.69
C LEU A 30 -2.54 -4.94 27.80
N ASP A 31 -2.92 -3.95 28.61
CA ASP A 31 -3.87 -4.13 29.71
C ASP A 31 -5.28 -4.50 29.21
N ARG A 32 -5.57 -4.25 27.93
CA ARG A 32 -6.85 -4.57 27.29
C ARG A 32 -6.87 -5.95 26.64
N LEU A 33 -5.70 -6.60 26.56
CA LEU A 33 -5.55 -7.89 25.91
C LEU A 33 -5.56 -9.02 26.94
N ASN A 34 -6.07 -10.18 26.53
CA ASN A 34 -5.88 -11.39 27.32
C ASN A 34 -4.42 -11.88 27.25
N SER A 35 -4.02 -12.76 28.17
CA SER A 35 -2.65 -13.26 28.28
C SER A 35 -2.14 -13.95 27.00
N ARG A 36 -3.02 -14.69 26.28
CA ARG A 36 -2.68 -15.35 25.02
C ARG A 36 -2.35 -14.34 23.92
N SER A 37 -3.12 -13.27 23.80
CA SER A 37 -2.91 -12.20 22.84
C SER A 37 -1.63 -11.41 23.12
N ALA A 38 -1.36 -11.09 24.39
CA ALA A 38 -0.13 -10.43 24.79
C ALA A 38 1.11 -11.31 24.50
N SER A 39 1.05 -12.62 24.83
CA SER A 39 2.12 -13.56 24.51
C SER A 39 2.35 -13.74 23.01
N LEU A 40 1.28 -13.67 22.19
CA LEU A 40 1.42 -13.72 20.73
C LEU A 40 2.17 -12.50 20.19
N LEU A 41 1.80 -11.29 20.64
CA LEU A 41 2.50 -10.05 20.25
C LEU A 41 3.99 -10.12 20.63
N GLU A 42 4.28 -10.50 21.88
CA GLU A 42 5.64 -10.63 22.38
C GLU A 42 6.45 -11.64 21.56
N ALA A 43 5.89 -12.81 21.27
CA ALA A 43 6.55 -13.85 20.50
C ALA A 43 6.87 -13.41 19.07
N ILE A 44 6.01 -12.62 18.41
CA ILE A 44 6.24 -12.13 17.06
C ILE A 44 7.28 -11.00 17.06
N LEU A 45 7.14 -10.02 17.97
CA LEU A 45 7.97 -8.82 17.96
C LEU A 45 9.38 -9.06 18.51
N ASN A 46 9.55 -9.97 19.47
CA ASN A 46 10.85 -10.36 20.01
C ASN A 46 11.42 -11.62 19.35
N GLY A 47 10.66 -12.27 18.48
CA GLY A 47 11.10 -13.44 17.74
C GLY A 47 11.89 -13.09 16.48
N ASN A 48 12.43 -14.12 15.83
CA ASN A 48 13.09 -13.97 14.54
C ASN A 48 12.04 -14.05 13.40
N SER A 49 11.35 -12.93 13.15
CA SER A 49 10.35 -12.83 12.07
C SER A 49 10.97 -12.60 10.68
N GLY A 50 12.27 -12.35 10.59
CA GLY A 50 12.95 -11.93 9.37
C GLY A 50 12.69 -10.45 9.01
N ILE A 51 11.94 -9.71 9.84
CA ILE A 51 11.67 -8.28 9.65
C ILE A 51 12.64 -7.49 10.54
N GLU A 52 13.56 -6.75 9.93
CA GLU A 52 14.51 -5.92 10.67
C GLU A 52 13.85 -4.63 11.17
N LYS A 53 13.11 -3.95 10.30
CA LYS A 53 12.42 -2.70 10.60
C LYS A 53 11.18 -2.53 9.76
N ARG A 54 10.25 -1.70 10.23
CA ARG A 54 9.04 -1.28 9.51
C ARG A 54 8.99 0.23 9.43
N HIS A 55 8.55 0.74 8.28
CA HIS A 55 8.28 2.16 8.08
C HIS A 55 6.81 2.43 8.33
N LEU A 56 6.50 3.47 9.10
CA LEU A 56 5.13 3.80 9.50
C LEU A 56 4.86 5.29 9.28
N ALA A 57 3.79 5.61 8.56
CA ALA A 57 3.37 6.98 8.26
C ALA A 57 2.60 7.56 9.45
N THR A 58 3.31 7.82 10.54
CA THR A 58 2.73 8.41 11.74
C THR A 58 3.69 9.38 12.40
N ASN A 59 3.16 10.48 12.88
CA ASN A 59 3.88 11.44 13.72
C ASN A 59 3.69 11.16 15.21
N GLU A 60 2.77 10.25 15.57
CA GLU A 60 2.38 9.92 16.94
C GLU A 60 2.47 8.40 17.15
N VAL A 61 3.68 7.86 17.05
CA VAL A 61 3.88 6.40 17.15
C VAL A 61 3.36 5.81 18.46
N GLU A 62 3.46 6.54 19.56
CA GLU A 62 2.97 6.09 20.88
C GLU A 62 1.45 5.89 20.90
N ARG A 63 0.72 6.52 19.99
CA ARG A 63 -0.75 6.46 19.91
C ARG A 63 -1.27 5.64 18.76
N ILE A 64 -0.39 5.11 17.89
CA ILE A 64 -0.78 4.44 16.65
C ILE A 64 -1.79 3.30 16.86
N PHE A 65 -1.71 2.59 18.01
CA PHE A 65 -2.61 1.49 18.33
C PHE A 65 -3.90 1.91 19.06
N SER A 66 -3.99 3.18 19.50
CA SER A 66 -5.13 3.71 20.24
C SER A 66 -6.00 4.68 19.46
N LEU A 67 -5.65 4.96 18.18
CA LEU A 67 -6.38 5.90 17.34
C LEU A 67 -7.81 5.41 17.04
N GLY A 68 -8.74 6.37 16.99
CA GLY A 68 -10.11 6.15 16.53
C GLY A 68 -10.18 6.03 15.00
N ALA A 69 -11.31 5.55 14.48
CA ALA A 69 -11.51 5.34 13.05
C ALA A 69 -11.29 6.62 12.21
N GLU A 70 -11.75 7.77 12.71
CA GLU A 70 -11.57 9.06 12.02
C GLU A 70 -10.10 9.42 11.85
N ALA A 71 -9.29 9.34 12.92
CA ALA A 71 -7.87 9.64 12.87
C ALA A 71 -7.10 8.65 11.98
N LEU A 72 -7.46 7.37 11.98
CA LEU A 72 -6.90 6.37 11.08
C LEU A 72 -7.19 6.70 9.60
N ASN A 73 -8.44 7.09 9.30
CA ASN A 73 -8.81 7.51 7.94
C ASN A 73 -8.07 8.78 7.51
N GLN A 74 -7.92 9.77 8.40
CA GLN A 74 -7.14 10.99 8.13
C GLN A 74 -5.66 10.67 7.87
N ASN A 75 -5.07 9.74 8.61
CA ASN A 75 -3.71 9.27 8.34
C ASN A 75 -3.58 8.67 6.93
N PHE A 76 -4.55 7.87 6.52
CA PHE A 76 -4.57 7.31 5.16
C PHE A 76 -4.67 8.41 4.10
N GLU A 77 -5.61 9.34 4.28
CA GLU A 77 -5.85 10.46 3.34
C GLU A 77 -4.59 11.32 3.13
N GLN A 78 -3.80 11.51 4.17
CA GLN A 78 -2.56 12.28 4.09
C GLN A 78 -1.39 11.46 3.53
N ALA A 79 -1.20 10.24 4.00
CA ALA A 79 -0.02 9.45 3.72
C ALA A 79 -0.06 8.76 2.34
N ALA A 80 -1.21 8.23 1.91
CA ALA A 80 -1.29 7.46 0.68
C ALA A 80 -1.00 8.32 -0.57
N PRO A 81 -1.57 9.53 -0.73
CA PRO A 81 -1.18 10.42 -1.82
C PRO A 81 0.30 10.83 -1.75
N ALA A 82 0.80 11.19 -0.55
CA ALA A 82 2.19 11.66 -0.39
C ALA A 82 3.21 10.59 -0.81
N LEU A 83 3.05 9.34 -0.35
CA LEU A 83 3.90 8.21 -0.74
C LEU A 83 3.79 7.90 -2.24
N SER A 84 2.58 7.98 -2.80
CA SER A 84 2.34 7.75 -4.23
C SER A 84 3.03 8.80 -5.09
N ILE A 85 2.96 10.09 -4.69
CA ILE A 85 3.62 11.21 -5.37
C ILE A 85 5.15 11.01 -5.33
N GLU A 86 5.70 10.70 -4.17
CA GLU A 86 7.13 10.49 -4.00
C GLU A 86 7.63 9.32 -4.86
N ALA A 87 6.96 8.17 -4.81
CA ALA A 87 7.33 7.00 -5.60
C ALA A 87 7.27 7.30 -7.11
N LEU A 88 6.20 7.96 -7.58
CA LEU A 88 6.06 8.29 -9.00
C LEU A 88 7.07 9.33 -9.45
N THR A 89 7.37 10.35 -8.63
CA THR A 89 8.40 11.34 -8.93
C THR A 89 9.77 10.69 -9.12
N GLN A 90 10.13 9.74 -8.26
CA GLN A 90 11.38 8.98 -8.40
C GLN A 90 11.37 8.11 -9.66
N ALA A 91 10.25 7.42 -9.97
CA ALA A 91 10.14 6.60 -11.18
C ALA A 91 10.26 7.45 -12.46
N LEU A 92 9.62 8.63 -12.52
CA LEU A 92 9.73 9.58 -13.62
C LEU A 92 11.18 10.06 -13.80
N THR A 93 11.85 10.42 -12.68
CA THR A 93 13.25 10.82 -12.69
C THR A 93 14.16 9.73 -13.27
N LEU A 94 13.99 8.49 -12.84
CA LEU A 94 14.76 7.34 -13.32
C LEU A 94 14.54 7.06 -14.82
N ALA A 95 13.34 7.33 -15.32
CA ALA A 95 13.01 7.19 -16.75
C ALA A 95 13.38 8.43 -17.57
N ASN A 96 13.84 9.52 -16.93
CA ASN A 96 14.08 10.84 -17.56
C ASN A 96 12.81 11.37 -18.27
N LEU A 97 11.67 11.25 -17.59
CA LEU A 97 10.36 11.66 -18.08
C LEU A 97 9.78 12.80 -17.23
N VAL A 98 8.88 13.56 -17.84
CA VAL A 98 8.08 14.60 -17.17
C VAL A 98 6.65 14.07 -16.92
N PRO A 99 5.95 14.56 -15.88
CA PRO A 99 4.61 14.08 -15.56
C PRO A 99 3.61 14.19 -16.72
N GLU A 100 3.73 15.23 -17.55
CA GLU A 100 2.88 15.47 -18.71
C GLU A 100 3.04 14.42 -19.81
N SER A 101 4.10 13.61 -19.77
CA SER A 101 4.31 12.51 -20.74
C SER A 101 3.44 11.28 -20.43
N LEU A 102 2.80 11.23 -19.24
CA LEU A 102 1.94 10.12 -18.88
C LEU A 102 0.55 10.26 -19.50
N ASP A 103 0.08 9.18 -20.12
CA ASP A 103 -1.25 9.06 -20.73
C ASP A 103 -2.26 8.42 -19.77
N ALA A 104 -1.78 7.60 -18.83
CA ALA A 104 -2.63 6.98 -17.83
C ALA A 104 -1.90 6.77 -16.49
N LEU A 105 -2.68 6.79 -15.42
CA LEU A 105 -2.25 6.49 -14.07
C LEU A 105 -3.23 5.51 -13.42
N PHE A 106 -2.73 4.34 -13.03
CA PHE A 106 -3.46 3.33 -12.29
C PHE A 106 -2.88 3.21 -10.89
N ILE A 107 -3.74 3.30 -9.87
CA ILE A 107 -3.32 3.15 -8.47
C ILE A 107 -4.12 2.06 -7.81
N CYS A 108 -3.46 1.16 -7.07
CA CYS A 108 -4.13 0.18 -6.23
C CYS A 108 -3.77 0.31 -4.77
N THR A 109 -4.75 0.01 -3.91
CA THR A 109 -4.62 -0.04 -2.45
C THR A 109 -5.68 -0.95 -1.85
N CYS A 110 -5.42 -1.49 -0.66
CA CYS A 110 -6.41 -2.20 0.15
C CYS A 110 -6.52 -1.68 1.60
N THR A 111 -5.72 -0.68 1.99
CA THR A 111 -5.67 -0.16 3.36
C THR A 111 -6.52 1.08 3.60
N GLY A 112 -7.20 1.58 2.58
CA GLY A 112 -8.10 2.71 2.72
C GLY A 112 -8.90 2.98 1.45
N TYR A 113 -9.74 4.01 1.51
CA TYR A 113 -10.60 4.45 0.41
C TYR A 113 -10.73 5.97 0.42
N LEU A 114 -10.55 6.59 -0.73
CA LEU A 114 -10.81 8.01 -0.95
C LEU A 114 -11.78 8.19 -2.12
N CYS A 115 -12.59 9.25 -2.06
CA CYS A 115 -13.45 9.68 -3.16
C CYS A 115 -13.53 11.22 -3.17
N PRO A 116 -12.87 11.93 -4.12
CA PRO A 116 -12.07 11.39 -5.25
C PRO A 116 -10.92 10.50 -4.84
N GLY A 117 -10.49 9.59 -5.73
CA GLY A 117 -9.45 8.61 -5.45
C GLY A 117 -8.04 9.19 -5.36
N ILE A 118 -7.09 8.37 -4.92
CA ILE A 118 -5.67 8.76 -4.77
C ILE A 118 -5.11 9.30 -6.09
N SER A 119 -5.51 8.72 -7.22
CA SER A 119 -5.09 9.15 -8.56
C SER A 119 -5.38 10.62 -8.84
N SER A 120 -6.49 11.15 -8.32
CA SER A 120 -6.85 12.56 -8.45
C SER A 120 -5.87 13.48 -7.71
N TYR A 121 -5.48 13.11 -6.49
CA TYR A 121 -4.50 13.86 -5.70
C TYR A 121 -3.12 13.86 -6.35
N VAL A 122 -2.68 12.69 -6.82
CA VAL A 122 -1.38 12.53 -7.50
C VAL A 122 -1.36 13.34 -8.80
N ALA A 123 -2.41 13.23 -9.62
CA ALA A 123 -2.52 13.95 -10.89
C ALA A 123 -2.49 15.47 -10.69
N GLN A 124 -3.22 15.98 -9.70
CA GLN A 124 -3.24 17.40 -9.37
C GLN A 124 -1.86 17.89 -8.91
N HIS A 125 -1.22 17.16 -8.00
CA HIS A 125 0.08 17.55 -7.42
C HIS A 125 1.19 17.57 -8.46
N LEU A 126 1.25 16.56 -9.32
CA LEU A 126 2.29 16.43 -10.34
C LEU A 126 1.98 17.18 -11.63
N GLY A 127 0.76 17.72 -11.78
CA GLY A 127 0.36 18.45 -12.98
C GLY A 127 0.20 17.54 -14.22
N LEU A 128 -0.39 16.34 -14.04
CA LEU A 128 -0.71 15.48 -15.18
C LEU A 128 -1.67 16.21 -16.14
N ARG A 129 -1.57 15.85 -17.43
CA ARG A 129 -2.45 16.43 -18.45
C ARG A 129 -3.93 16.19 -18.10
N PRO A 130 -4.84 17.15 -18.41
CA PRO A 130 -6.27 17.01 -18.10
C PRO A 130 -6.96 15.83 -18.78
N ASN A 131 -6.37 15.29 -19.86
CA ASN A 131 -6.85 14.13 -20.61
C ASN A 131 -6.15 12.83 -20.23
N ALA A 132 -5.30 12.83 -19.23
CA ALA A 132 -4.72 11.59 -18.70
C ALA A 132 -5.83 10.70 -18.10
N PHE A 133 -5.79 9.41 -18.42
CA PHE A 133 -6.76 8.45 -17.88
C PHE A 133 -6.38 8.04 -16.46
N LEU A 134 -7.26 8.33 -15.50
CA LEU A 134 -7.04 8.03 -14.09
C LEU A 134 -7.95 6.88 -13.64
N GLN A 135 -7.38 5.92 -12.89
CA GLN A 135 -8.16 4.82 -12.32
C GLN A 135 -7.59 4.36 -10.98
N ASP A 136 -8.46 4.29 -9.97
CA ASP A 136 -8.17 3.68 -8.67
C ASP A 136 -8.77 2.28 -8.63
N ILE A 137 -7.95 1.28 -8.21
CA ILE A 137 -8.30 -0.14 -8.19
C ILE A 137 -8.32 -0.57 -6.72
N VAL A 138 -9.51 -0.86 -6.21
CA VAL A 138 -9.73 -1.27 -4.82
C VAL A 138 -10.44 -2.61 -4.74
N GLY A 139 -10.34 -3.30 -3.61
CA GLY A 139 -11.07 -4.53 -3.34
C GLY A 139 -10.40 -5.82 -3.87
N LEU A 140 -9.17 -5.74 -4.36
CA LEU A 140 -8.40 -6.91 -4.82
C LEU A 140 -7.36 -7.39 -3.79
N GLY A 141 -7.32 -6.76 -2.61
CA GLY A 141 -6.39 -7.10 -1.54
C GLY A 141 -4.93 -6.94 -1.93
N CYS A 142 -4.06 -7.65 -1.22
CA CYS A 142 -2.59 -7.58 -1.42
C CYS A 142 -2.11 -8.03 -2.82
N GLY A 143 -2.95 -8.73 -3.57
CA GLY A 143 -2.65 -9.15 -4.95
C GLY A 143 -2.94 -8.10 -6.01
N ALA A 144 -3.44 -6.91 -5.66
CA ALA A 144 -3.95 -5.89 -6.58
C ALA A 144 -2.93 -5.38 -7.60
N ALA A 145 -1.63 -5.44 -7.30
CA ALA A 145 -0.59 -4.96 -8.21
C ALA A 145 -0.62 -5.67 -9.57
N ILE A 146 -0.83 -6.99 -9.62
CA ILE A 146 -0.85 -7.75 -10.88
C ILE A 146 -2.06 -7.39 -11.75
N PRO A 147 -3.32 -7.36 -11.24
CA PRO A 147 -4.46 -6.81 -11.98
C PRO A 147 -4.27 -5.38 -12.46
N THR A 148 -3.58 -4.53 -11.68
CA THR A 148 -3.25 -3.16 -12.07
C THR A 148 -2.34 -3.14 -13.30
N LEU A 149 -1.29 -3.97 -13.32
CA LEU A 149 -0.44 -4.14 -14.51
C LEU A 149 -1.20 -4.69 -15.72
N ARG A 150 -2.19 -5.56 -15.49
CA ARG A 150 -3.06 -6.07 -16.57
C ARG A 150 -3.94 -4.96 -17.15
N SER A 151 -4.44 -4.03 -16.31
CA SER A 151 -5.17 -2.84 -16.77
C SER A 151 -4.27 -1.94 -17.62
N ALA A 152 -3.01 -1.73 -17.22
CA ALA A 152 -2.02 -1.01 -18.00
C ALA A 152 -1.76 -1.68 -19.37
N ALA A 153 -1.63 -3.00 -19.39
CA ALA A 153 -1.47 -3.73 -20.65
C ALA A 153 -2.67 -3.55 -21.60
N GLY A 154 -3.89 -3.51 -21.04
CA GLY A 154 -5.11 -3.20 -21.80
C GLY A 154 -5.10 -1.78 -22.37
N CYS A 155 -4.66 -0.80 -21.59
CA CYS A 155 -4.50 0.58 -22.03
C CYS A 155 -3.48 0.69 -23.18
N LEU A 156 -2.31 0.05 -23.05
CA LEU A 156 -1.25 0.01 -24.06
C LEU A 156 -1.64 -0.77 -25.33
N ALA A 157 -2.54 -1.73 -25.22
CA ALA A 157 -3.10 -2.43 -26.38
C ALA A 157 -4.07 -1.54 -27.15
N ALA A 158 -4.83 -0.70 -26.47
CA ALA A 158 -5.76 0.26 -27.07
C ALA A 158 -5.03 1.49 -27.64
N ASN A 159 -3.96 1.94 -27.00
CA ASN A 159 -3.11 3.05 -27.42
C ASN A 159 -1.63 2.63 -27.33
N PRO A 160 -1.04 2.11 -28.43
CA PRO A 160 0.32 1.58 -28.43
C PRO A 160 1.42 2.59 -28.09
N GLU A 161 1.19 3.88 -28.33
CA GLU A 161 2.14 4.98 -28.08
C GLU A 161 2.05 5.54 -26.65
N ALA A 162 1.09 5.04 -25.86
CA ALA A 162 0.86 5.55 -24.51
C ALA A 162 2.01 5.21 -23.54
N ARG A 163 2.18 6.05 -22.53
CA ARG A 163 2.94 5.78 -21.30
C ARG A 163 2.01 5.67 -20.12
N VAL A 164 2.15 4.61 -19.37
CA VAL A 164 1.24 4.27 -18.27
C VAL A 164 2.02 4.14 -16.97
N ALA A 165 1.62 4.88 -15.95
CA ALA A 165 2.12 4.69 -14.59
C ALA A 165 1.21 3.75 -13.80
N CYS A 166 1.81 2.81 -13.05
CA CYS A 166 1.13 1.94 -12.10
C CYS A 166 1.72 2.16 -10.72
N ILE A 167 0.87 2.41 -9.73
CA ILE A 167 1.26 2.58 -8.33
C ILE A 167 0.54 1.55 -7.48
N ALA A 168 1.27 0.88 -6.59
CA ALA A 168 0.72 0.14 -5.47
C ALA A 168 1.11 0.88 -4.18
N VAL A 169 0.14 1.32 -3.39
CA VAL A 169 0.36 2.06 -2.16
C VAL A 169 -0.43 1.44 -1.03
N GLU A 170 0.24 1.22 0.11
CA GLU A 170 -0.40 0.73 1.32
C GLU A 170 0.04 1.57 2.52
N VAL A 171 -0.94 1.98 3.33
CA VAL A 171 -0.75 2.65 4.61
C VAL A 171 -1.35 1.74 5.68
N CYS A 172 -0.64 0.65 5.97
CA CYS A 172 -1.11 -0.36 6.93
C CYS A 172 -1.28 0.21 8.33
N SER A 173 -0.47 1.23 8.68
CA SER A 173 -0.59 1.95 9.95
C SER A 173 -1.96 2.61 10.14
N ALA A 174 -2.65 2.97 9.06
CA ALA A 174 -4.02 3.50 9.11
C ALA A 174 -5.08 2.44 9.47
N ALA A 175 -4.69 1.16 9.54
CA ALA A 175 -5.54 0.05 9.97
C ALA A 175 -5.06 -0.57 11.31
N PHE A 176 -4.09 0.04 12.00
CA PHE A 176 -3.55 -0.52 13.23
C PHE A 176 -4.45 -0.22 14.41
N TYR A 177 -4.76 -1.25 15.14
CA TYR A 177 -5.31 -1.26 16.48
C TYR A 177 -5.04 -2.63 17.11
N LEU A 178 -5.21 -2.76 18.40
CA LEU A 178 -5.02 -4.04 19.08
C LEU A 178 -6.37 -4.53 19.63
N ASP A 179 -6.65 -5.79 19.41
CA ASP A 179 -7.74 -6.54 20.06
C ASP A 179 -7.31 -8.01 20.23
N ASN A 180 -8.22 -8.88 20.70
CA ASN A 180 -7.91 -10.28 20.94
C ASN A 180 -8.06 -11.19 19.70
N ASP A 181 -8.16 -10.62 18.49
CA ASP A 181 -8.18 -11.38 17.24
C ASP A 181 -6.76 -11.60 16.73
N PRO A 182 -6.33 -12.85 16.52
CA PRO A 182 -4.97 -13.14 16.04
C PRO A 182 -4.63 -12.47 14.72
N GLY A 183 -5.57 -12.37 13.77
CA GLY A 183 -5.35 -11.73 12.46
C GLY A 183 -5.02 -10.25 12.60
N VAL A 184 -5.72 -9.54 13.50
CA VAL A 184 -5.45 -8.13 13.83
C VAL A 184 -4.05 -7.98 14.45
N LEU A 185 -3.72 -8.82 15.43
CA LEU A 185 -2.42 -8.78 16.12
C LEU A 185 -1.25 -9.08 15.17
N ILE A 186 -1.38 -10.11 14.34
CA ILE A 186 -0.37 -10.48 13.34
C ILE A 186 -0.16 -9.32 12.37
N SER A 187 -1.22 -8.71 11.87
CA SER A 187 -1.14 -7.57 10.94
C SER A 187 -0.43 -6.37 11.58
N ALA A 188 -0.76 -6.06 12.83
CA ALA A 188 -0.10 -4.98 13.59
C ALA A 188 1.39 -5.24 13.84
N CYS A 189 1.83 -6.51 13.82
CA CYS A 189 3.24 -6.88 13.99
C CYS A 189 4.06 -6.95 12.70
N LEU A 190 3.43 -7.25 11.55
CA LEU A 190 4.16 -7.58 10.33
C LEU A 190 4.10 -6.48 9.27
N PHE A 191 3.00 -5.75 9.15
CA PHE A 191 2.81 -4.79 8.07
C PHE A 191 3.50 -3.46 8.33
N GLY A 192 3.85 -2.78 7.24
CA GLY A 192 4.40 -1.43 7.22
C GLY A 192 3.78 -0.64 6.06
N ASP A 193 4.21 0.61 5.90
CA ASP A 193 3.68 1.55 4.93
C ASP A 193 4.68 1.79 3.81
N GLY A 194 4.18 2.00 2.61
CA GLY A 194 5.00 2.31 1.45
C GLY A 194 4.22 2.37 0.16
N ALA A 195 4.88 2.87 -0.86
CA ALA A 195 4.38 2.87 -2.23
C ALA A 195 5.47 2.39 -3.19
N SER A 196 5.05 1.74 -4.27
CA SER A 196 5.89 1.44 -5.43
C SER A 196 5.23 2.00 -6.67
N ALA A 197 6.01 2.69 -7.52
CA ALA A 197 5.56 3.22 -8.80
C ALA A 197 6.39 2.62 -9.93
N SER A 198 5.73 2.22 -11.01
CA SER A 198 6.36 1.68 -12.23
C SER A 198 5.81 2.36 -13.46
N ILE A 199 6.67 2.60 -14.48
CA ILE A 199 6.30 3.22 -15.74
C ILE A 199 6.45 2.19 -16.86
N TRP A 200 5.44 2.12 -17.71
CA TRP A 200 5.27 1.10 -18.74
C TRP A 200 4.94 1.71 -20.09
N SER A 201 5.53 1.16 -21.15
CA SER A 201 5.21 1.48 -22.54
C SER A 201 5.36 0.25 -23.45
N ASN A 202 5.14 0.41 -24.74
CA ASN A 202 5.47 -0.61 -25.74
C ASN A 202 6.87 -0.44 -26.35
N GLU A 203 7.61 0.59 -25.95
CA GLU A 203 8.97 0.84 -26.41
C GLU A 203 9.97 -0.02 -25.63
N SER A 204 10.85 -0.72 -26.36
CA SER A 204 11.94 -1.49 -25.76
C SER A 204 13.17 -0.63 -25.60
N GLY A 205 13.63 -0.42 -24.37
CA GLY A 205 14.91 0.20 -24.06
C GLY A 205 16.05 -0.81 -23.86
N PRO A 206 17.31 -0.36 -23.78
CA PRO A 206 18.47 -1.25 -23.66
C PRO A 206 18.51 -2.13 -22.41
N LYS A 207 17.77 -1.75 -21.37
CA LYS A 207 17.69 -2.46 -20.08
C LYS A 207 16.24 -2.69 -19.64
N SER A 208 15.27 -2.69 -20.58
CA SER A 208 13.86 -2.86 -20.24
C SER A 208 13.52 -4.35 -20.01
N TYR A 209 12.72 -4.60 -18.96
CA TYR A 209 12.11 -5.91 -18.72
C TYR A 209 10.79 -6.00 -19.48
N ARG A 210 10.60 -7.08 -20.23
CA ARG A 210 9.35 -7.31 -20.94
C ARG A 210 8.39 -8.16 -20.13
N LEU A 211 7.18 -7.66 -19.90
CA LEU A 211 6.07 -8.44 -19.36
C LEU A 211 5.32 -9.08 -20.53
N HIS A 212 5.33 -10.42 -20.57
CA HIS A 212 4.85 -11.19 -21.73
C HIS A 212 3.40 -11.63 -21.57
N HIS A 213 3.00 -12.05 -20.38
CA HIS A 213 1.75 -12.76 -20.17
C HIS A 213 1.19 -12.57 -18.77
N PHE A 214 -0.13 -12.69 -18.66
CA PHE A 214 -0.87 -12.68 -17.41
C PHE A 214 -1.76 -13.92 -17.36
N ASP A 215 -1.64 -14.68 -16.27
CA ASP A 215 -2.56 -15.73 -15.93
C ASP A 215 -3.37 -15.33 -14.69
N THR A 216 -4.60 -15.81 -14.61
CA THR A 216 -5.48 -15.57 -13.48
C THR A 216 -6.16 -16.87 -13.07
N ALA A 217 -6.02 -17.23 -11.80
CA ALA A 217 -6.84 -18.25 -11.15
C ALA A 217 -7.67 -17.56 -10.06
N HIS A 218 -8.98 -17.78 -10.07
CA HIS A 218 -9.90 -17.20 -9.11
C HIS A 218 -10.69 -18.30 -8.38
N HIS A 219 -10.55 -18.32 -7.06
CA HIS A 219 -11.18 -19.28 -6.16
C HIS A 219 -12.09 -18.54 -5.17
N PRO A 220 -13.29 -18.11 -5.58
CA PRO A 220 -14.18 -17.29 -4.75
C PRO A 220 -14.65 -18.02 -3.48
N GLU A 221 -14.62 -19.34 -3.46
CA GLU A 221 -14.91 -20.17 -2.29
C GLU A 221 -13.92 -19.98 -1.15
N HIS A 222 -12.71 -19.47 -1.44
CA HIS A 222 -11.66 -19.21 -0.45
C HIS A 222 -11.59 -17.76 0.04
N ARG A 223 -12.50 -16.87 -0.41
CA ARG A 223 -12.47 -15.43 -0.07
C ARG A 223 -12.54 -15.14 1.43
N GLU A 224 -13.09 -16.04 2.23
CA GLU A 224 -13.21 -15.86 3.68
C GLU A 224 -11.93 -16.21 4.45
N LEU A 225 -10.97 -16.93 3.83
CA LEU A 225 -9.75 -17.38 4.50
C LEU A 225 -8.84 -16.22 4.89
N LEU A 226 -8.78 -15.15 4.07
CA LEU A 226 -8.05 -13.93 4.33
C LEU A 226 -8.82 -12.75 3.75
N ARG A 227 -9.29 -11.84 4.60
CA ARG A 227 -10.04 -10.67 4.15
C ARG A 227 -9.93 -9.50 5.12
N PHE A 228 -10.18 -8.29 4.60
CA PHE A 228 -10.50 -7.14 5.44
C PHE A 228 -12.01 -6.96 5.57
N THR A 229 -12.47 -6.65 6.78
CA THR A 229 -13.84 -6.23 7.07
C THR A 229 -13.83 -4.88 7.75
N ASN A 230 -14.86 -4.05 7.50
CA ASN A 230 -15.04 -2.81 8.25
C ASN A 230 -15.92 -3.09 9.47
N ARG A 231 -15.43 -2.79 10.66
CA ARG A 231 -16.17 -2.84 11.92
C ARG A 231 -15.94 -1.58 12.73
N GLY A 232 -17.00 -0.83 13.00
CA GLY A 232 -16.91 0.43 13.75
C GLY A 232 -16.00 1.47 13.05
N GLY A 233 -15.98 1.50 11.71
CA GLY A 233 -15.14 2.38 10.92
C GLY A 233 -13.67 1.98 10.82
N LYS A 234 -13.27 0.85 11.41
CA LYS A 234 -11.90 0.33 11.34
C LYS A 234 -11.81 -0.87 10.41
N LEU A 235 -10.75 -0.94 9.63
CA LEU A 235 -10.41 -2.11 8.85
C LEU A 235 -9.88 -3.22 9.77
N ARG A 236 -10.48 -4.39 9.66
CA ARG A 236 -10.10 -5.57 10.45
C ARG A 236 -9.62 -6.67 9.52
N ASN A 237 -8.39 -7.10 9.69
CA ASN A 237 -7.88 -8.28 9.01
C ASN A 237 -8.43 -9.54 9.69
N GLN A 238 -9.00 -10.44 8.90
CA GLN A 238 -9.51 -11.74 9.35
C GLN A 238 -8.71 -12.85 8.66
N LEU A 239 -8.17 -13.75 9.48
CA LEU A 239 -7.49 -14.97 9.08
C LEU A 239 -8.28 -16.18 9.61
N HIS A 240 -8.62 -17.15 8.75
CA HIS A 240 -9.33 -18.38 9.11
C HIS A 240 -8.56 -19.63 8.72
#